data_22c6df7c3a84b63a7774bd19be3ba456
#
_entry.id   22c6df7c3a84b63a7774bd19be3ba456
#
_cell.length_a   1.000
_cell.length_b   1.000
_cell.length_c   1.000
_cell.angle_alpha   90.00
_cell.angle_beta   90.00
_cell.angle_gamma   90.00
#
_symmetry.space_group_name_H-M   'P 1'
#
loop_
_entity.id
_entity.type
_entity.pdbx_description
1 polymer ?
#
loop_
_entity_poly.entity_id
_entity_poly.type
_entity_poly.pdbx_seq_one_letter_code
_entity_poly.pdbx_strand_id
1 'polypeptide(L)'
;MENMTSTTILWADDEIDLLKPHILFLKEKGYDVIPVHSGRDAIDEIEEHMPSLVFLDEQMPGLSGIDTLRIVKERWPQLPVVMITKSEEEHIMEEALGGKISDYLIKPVNPNQILLTVKKHTELRRLQTEHSTMNYQQQFREIGMQLDSRMDHDEWVEMYKRLVYWELELAGSTDASINEILLSQKKEANRLFCRFYEDHYVDWLGGADERPVMSQTLLKERMFPLLKEDRPVFMIVIDNFRYDQWKFVQPTVEKLFSVERDDLYYTILPTTTQFARNAMFAGLMPSEIERKYPQYWVNEDEQGWKNQYENELLDENLRRHGFGIKHTYNKVLNAQYGYKLVDRLPELLHTPLNVIIYNFIDMLSHARTDSDIVRELAGDEKAYRSLTLSWLEHSPLMEMLQALSEKDVCVVLTTDHGSVRIDRPVRVKGDRDISVNLRYKQGRLLDYNAKDVFEVKDPARIFLPRRHVTSPYIFCHENDFFAYPNNYNEYVRYYMDTFQHGGISMEECLAPYVIMRSR
;
A
#
# COMPACT_ATOMS: atom_id res chain seq x y z
N MET A 1 7.92 -41.35 1.96
CA MET A 1 8.02 -40.87 3.33
C MET A 1 8.22 -39.36 3.19
N GLU A 2 7.10 -38.62 3.26
CA GLU A 2 7.12 -37.16 3.20
C GLU A 2 7.85 -36.64 4.44
N ASN A 3 8.81 -35.78 4.23
CA ASN A 3 9.45 -35.00 5.28
C ASN A 3 8.38 -34.06 5.89
N MET A 4 7.67 -34.54 6.90
CA MET A 4 6.90 -33.65 7.76
C MET A 4 7.91 -32.77 8.52
N THR A 5 8.04 -31.53 8.11
CA THR A 5 8.74 -30.51 8.91
C THR A 5 8.04 -30.42 10.26
N SER A 6 8.72 -30.83 11.35
CA SER A 6 8.13 -30.77 12.68
C SER A 6 7.89 -29.33 13.06
N THR A 7 6.69 -29.02 13.55
CA THR A 7 6.35 -27.68 14.03
C THR A 7 7.19 -27.34 15.26
N THR A 8 8.01 -26.29 15.15
CA THR A 8 8.91 -25.85 16.21
C THR A 8 8.21 -24.86 17.14
N ILE A 9 8.30 -25.08 18.44
CA ILE A 9 7.75 -24.26 19.51
C ILE A 9 8.90 -23.78 20.38
N LEU A 10 8.95 -22.49 20.68
CA LEU A 10 9.87 -21.96 21.67
C LEU A 10 9.17 -21.84 23.02
N TRP A 11 9.81 -22.25 24.10
CA TRP A 11 9.29 -22.12 25.46
C TRP A 11 10.32 -21.47 26.39
N ALA A 12 10.02 -20.25 26.82
CA ALA A 12 10.82 -19.46 27.75
C ALA A 12 10.18 -19.48 29.13
N ASP A 13 10.93 -20.01 30.11
CA ASP A 13 10.54 -20.10 31.53
C ASP A 13 11.80 -20.24 32.35
N ASP A 14 11.99 -19.47 33.40
CA ASP A 14 13.21 -19.55 34.25
C ASP A 14 13.31 -20.91 35.01
N GLU A 15 12.18 -21.58 35.21
CA GLU A 15 12.07 -22.92 35.77
C GLU A 15 11.86 -24.00 34.69
N ILE A 16 12.26 -23.77 33.43
CA ILE A 16 12.00 -24.65 32.28
C ILE A 16 12.45 -26.11 32.52
N ASP A 17 13.46 -26.33 33.33
CA ASP A 17 13.94 -27.67 33.71
C ASP A 17 12.89 -28.48 34.45
N LEU A 18 11.99 -27.83 35.18
CA LEU A 18 10.88 -28.49 35.89
C LEU A 18 9.75 -28.88 34.90
N LEU A 19 9.73 -28.28 33.72
CA LEU A 19 8.73 -28.51 32.67
C LEU A 19 9.15 -29.60 31.67
N LYS A 20 10.25 -30.31 31.89
CA LYS A 20 10.73 -31.45 31.08
C LYS A 20 9.62 -32.46 30.73
N PRO A 21 8.74 -32.87 31.68
CA PRO A 21 7.63 -33.78 31.34
C PRO A 21 6.67 -33.24 30.28
N HIS A 22 6.41 -31.93 30.29
CA HIS A 22 5.56 -31.27 29.32
C HIS A 22 6.24 -31.18 27.95
N ILE A 23 7.54 -30.89 27.94
CA ILE A 23 8.34 -30.85 26.69
C ILE A 23 8.39 -32.25 26.07
N LEU A 24 8.62 -33.29 26.86
CA LEU A 24 8.61 -34.69 26.37
C LEU A 24 7.25 -35.07 25.82
N PHE A 25 6.17 -34.71 26.50
CA PHE A 25 4.82 -34.93 26.03
C PHE A 25 4.54 -34.27 24.66
N LEU A 26 4.96 -33.01 24.47
CA LEU A 26 4.84 -32.33 23.18
C LEU A 26 5.68 -33.02 22.09
N LYS A 27 6.89 -33.44 22.40
CA LYS A 27 7.77 -34.20 21.47
C LYS A 27 7.14 -35.54 21.05
N GLU A 28 6.50 -36.26 21.95
CA GLU A 28 5.75 -37.49 21.65
C GLU A 28 4.54 -37.20 20.73
N LYS A 29 4.01 -35.98 20.74
CA LYS A 29 2.92 -35.52 19.85
C LYS A 29 3.42 -34.98 18.52
N GLY A 30 4.73 -35.00 18.26
CA GLY A 30 5.32 -34.60 16.98
C GLY A 30 5.70 -33.13 16.87
N TYR A 31 5.75 -32.39 18.01
CA TYR A 31 6.23 -31.01 18.08
C TYR A 31 7.69 -30.99 18.51
N ASP A 32 8.49 -30.12 17.89
CA ASP A 32 9.84 -29.84 18.38
C ASP A 32 9.80 -28.63 19.33
N VAL A 33 10.48 -28.73 20.47
CA VAL A 33 10.43 -27.69 21.51
C VAL A 33 11.84 -27.20 21.80
N ILE A 34 12.06 -25.90 21.66
CA ILE A 34 13.27 -25.17 22.04
C ILE A 34 13.06 -24.58 23.43
N PRO A 35 13.64 -25.15 24.49
CA PRO A 35 13.52 -24.61 25.83
C PRO A 35 14.60 -23.56 26.09
N VAL A 36 14.20 -22.40 26.65
CA VAL A 36 15.12 -21.33 27.05
C VAL A 36 14.80 -20.81 28.45
N HIS A 37 15.80 -20.26 29.16
CA HIS A 37 15.67 -19.84 30.53
C HIS A 37 15.39 -18.35 30.75
N SER A 38 15.45 -17.55 29.71
CA SER A 38 15.26 -16.09 29.82
C SER A 38 14.58 -15.48 28.61
N GLY A 39 14.00 -14.27 28.79
CA GLY A 39 13.43 -13.51 27.70
C GLY A 39 14.46 -13.09 26.65
N ARG A 40 15.73 -12.92 27.02
CA ARG A 40 16.79 -12.57 26.08
C ARG A 40 17.16 -13.75 25.19
N ASP A 41 17.34 -14.93 25.77
CA ASP A 41 17.58 -16.15 25.00
C ASP A 41 16.42 -16.46 24.09
N ALA A 42 15.18 -16.15 24.53
CA ALA A 42 14.00 -16.30 23.68
C ALA A 42 14.05 -15.42 22.42
N ILE A 43 14.47 -14.17 22.54
CA ILE A 43 14.60 -13.26 21.39
C ILE A 43 15.68 -13.76 20.43
N ASP A 44 16.83 -14.18 20.94
CA ASP A 44 17.95 -14.68 20.14
C ASP A 44 17.55 -15.97 19.38
N GLU A 45 16.87 -16.90 20.04
CA GLU A 45 16.37 -18.14 19.42
C GLU A 45 15.22 -17.90 18.41
N ILE A 46 14.37 -16.89 18.64
CA ILE A 46 13.36 -16.50 17.65
C ILE A 46 14.02 -16.01 16.36
N GLU A 47 15.06 -15.20 16.48
CA GLU A 47 15.78 -14.65 15.33
C GLU A 47 16.48 -15.75 14.52
N GLU A 48 17.04 -16.78 15.19
CA GLU A 48 17.75 -17.89 14.53
C GLU A 48 16.81 -18.95 13.95
N HIS A 49 15.75 -19.33 14.65
CA HIS A 49 14.94 -20.51 14.33
C HIS A 49 13.51 -20.22 13.88
N MET A 50 13.01 -18.98 14.01
CA MET A 50 11.65 -18.57 13.63
C MET A 50 10.56 -19.59 14.02
N PRO A 51 10.30 -19.82 15.32
CA PRO A 51 9.34 -20.81 15.77
C PRO A 51 7.91 -20.48 15.34
N SER A 52 7.06 -21.51 15.27
CA SER A 52 5.64 -21.35 14.90
C SER A 52 4.77 -20.80 16.04
N LEU A 53 5.22 -20.94 17.27
CA LEU A 53 4.56 -20.49 18.51
C LEU A 53 5.60 -20.25 19.60
N VAL A 54 5.35 -19.25 20.42
CA VAL A 54 6.20 -18.95 21.61
C VAL A 54 5.34 -19.04 22.88
N PHE A 55 5.81 -19.82 23.86
CA PHE A 55 5.34 -19.75 25.24
C PHE A 55 6.29 -18.86 26.04
N LEU A 56 5.75 -17.86 26.74
CA LEU A 56 6.52 -16.96 27.61
C LEU A 56 5.98 -17.02 29.04
N ASP A 57 6.84 -17.38 29.97
CA ASP A 57 6.56 -17.13 31.39
C ASP A 57 6.59 -15.62 31.66
N GLU A 58 5.67 -15.15 32.46
CA GLU A 58 5.58 -13.73 32.82
C GLU A 58 6.75 -13.29 33.68
N GLN A 59 7.13 -14.11 34.67
CA GLN A 59 8.12 -13.79 35.69
C GLN A 59 9.48 -14.44 35.37
N MET A 60 10.26 -13.79 34.54
CA MET A 60 11.62 -14.22 34.24
C MET A 60 12.64 -13.19 34.75
N PRO A 61 13.83 -13.64 35.25
CA PRO A 61 14.86 -12.72 35.69
C PRO A 61 15.48 -11.94 34.55
N GLY A 62 15.72 -10.66 34.77
CA GLY A 62 16.32 -9.75 33.79
C GLY A 62 15.28 -9.10 32.88
N LEU A 63 14.93 -9.72 31.77
CA LEU A 63 13.88 -9.26 30.89
C LEU A 63 12.58 -10.02 31.21
N SER A 64 11.55 -9.28 31.66
CA SER A 64 10.25 -9.88 31.99
C SER A 64 9.57 -10.48 30.76
N GLY A 65 8.61 -11.40 30.96
CA GLY A 65 7.81 -11.93 29.84
C GLY A 65 7.04 -10.85 29.09
N ILE A 66 6.54 -9.83 29.79
CA ILE A 66 5.83 -8.70 29.19
C ILE A 66 6.77 -7.84 28.33
N ASP A 67 7.97 -7.53 28.81
CA ASP A 67 8.93 -6.77 28.03
C ASP A 67 9.44 -7.59 26.82
N THR A 68 9.64 -8.90 27.01
CA THR A 68 9.95 -9.84 25.92
C THR A 68 8.83 -9.86 24.88
N LEU A 69 7.58 -9.97 25.29
CA LEU A 69 6.40 -9.92 24.41
C LEU A 69 6.40 -8.64 23.58
N ARG A 70 6.65 -7.49 24.20
CA ARG A 70 6.68 -6.19 23.49
C ARG A 70 7.73 -6.20 22.39
N ILE A 71 8.96 -6.63 22.67
CA ILE A 71 10.05 -6.71 21.69
C ILE A 71 9.71 -7.72 20.58
N VAL A 72 9.20 -8.89 20.95
CA VAL A 72 8.80 -9.93 19.97
C VAL A 72 7.71 -9.40 19.03
N LYS A 73 6.70 -8.72 19.56
CA LYS A 73 5.61 -8.19 18.74
C LYS A 73 5.99 -6.95 17.93
N GLU A 74 7.01 -6.21 18.35
CA GLU A 74 7.58 -5.13 17.53
C GLU A 74 8.37 -5.68 16.33
N ARG A 75 9.15 -6.76 16.53
CA ARG A 75 9.98 -7.35 15.48
C ARG A 75 9.23 -8.37 14.63
N TRP A 76 8.37 -9.17 15.22
CA TRP A 76 7.60 -10.26 14.59
C TRP A 76 6.12 -10.18 14.97
N PRO A 77 5.36 -9.20 14.43
CA PRO A 77 3.97 -8.95 14.82
C PRO A 77 3.05 -10.17 14.67
N GLN A 78 3.33 -11.02 13.69
CA GLN A 78 2.51 -12.18 13.33
C GLN A 78 2.88 -13.46 14.11
N LEU A 79 3.97 -13.46 14.86
CA LEU A 79 4.39 -14.64 15.63
C LEU A 79 3.44 -14.83 16.82
N PRO A 80 2.71 -15.98 16.92
CA PRO A 80 1.84 -16.22 18.06
C PRO A 80 2.63 -16.33 19.34
N VAL A 81 2.22 -15.58 20.36
CA VAL A 81 2.81 -15.62 21.71
C VAL A 81 1.73 -15.92 22.72
N VAL A 82 1.96 -16.94 23.54
CA VAL A 82 1.10 -17.37 24.63
C VAL A 82 1.81 -17.09 25.94
N MET A 83 1.21 -16.25 26.78
CA MET A 83 1.73 -15.95 28.10
C MET A 83 1.35 -17.06 29.09
N ILE A 84 2.28 -17.41 29.99
CA ILE A 84 2.06 -18.33 31.10
C ILE A 84 2.21 -17.54 32.41
N THR A 85 1.21 -17.56 33.28
CA THR A 85 1.10 -16.65 34.42
C THR A 85 0.61 -17.36 35.68
N LYS A 86 0.87 -16.79 36.87
CA LYS A 86 0.47 -17.34 38.19
C LYS A 86 -0.84 -16.76 38.73
N SER A 87 -1.40 -15.69 38.13
CA SER A 87 -2.53 -14.94 38.71
C SER A 87 -3.64 -14.65 37.70
N GLU A 88 -4.89 -14.69 38.15
CA GLU A 88 -6.07 -14.30 37.38
C GLU A 88 -6.23 -12.76 37.24
N GLU A 89 -5.56 -11.97 38.08
CA GLU A 89 -5.64 -10.50 38.04
C GLU A 89 -4.98 -9.88 36.80
N GLU A 90 -4.27 -10.68 36.03
CA GLU A 90 -3.56 -10.28 34.83
C GLU A 90 -4.46 -10.11 33.58
N HIS A 91 -5.71 -10.49 33.67
CA HIS A 91 -6.73 -10.12 32.68
C HIS A 91 -6.81 -8.59 32.45
N ILE A 92 -6.48 -7.80 33.47
CA ILE A 92 -6.42 -6.34 33.38
C ILE A 92 -5.20 -5.87 32.56
N MET A 93 -4.12 -6.67 32.56
CA MET A 93 -2.94 -6.41 31.72
C MET A 93 -3.16 -6.74 30.23
N GLU A 94 -4.01 -7.72 29.93
CA GLU A 94 -4.42 -8.05 28.56
C GLU A 94 -5.11 -6.87 27.86
N GLU A 95 -5.99 -6.17 28.58
CA GLU A 95 -6.64 -4.95 28.11
C GLU A 95 -5.64 -3.80 27.94
N ALA A 96 -4.67 -3.66 28.86
CA ALA A 96 -3.64 -2.61 28.82
C ALA A 96 -2.57 -2.84 27.74
N LEU A 97 -2.28 -4.10 27.34
CA LEU A 97 -1.34 -4.45 26.28
C LEU A 97 -2.00 -4.47 24.88
N GLY A 98 -3.29 -4.13 24.80
CA GLY A 98 -3.99 -3.91 23.53
C GLY A 98 -4.00 -5.13 22.60
N GLY A 99 -4.25 -6.34 23.12
CA GLY A 99 -4.43 -7.53 22.28
C GLY A 99 -3.15 -8.05 21.60
N LYS A 100 -1.96 -7.74 22.12
CA LYS A 100 -0.67 -8.22 21.58
C LYS A 100 -0.39 -9.70 21.86
N ILE A 101 -1.05 -10.31 22.87
CA ILE A 101 -0.92 -11.74 23.14
C ILE A 101 -1.92 -12.55 22.32
N SER A 102 -1.55 -13.76 21.94
CA SER A 102 -2.41 -14.66 21.16
C SER A 102 -3.29 -15.53 22.09
N ASP A 103 -2.81 -15.84 23.29
CA ASP A 103 -3.52 -16.59 24.33
C ASP A 103 -2.77 -16.49 25.67
N TYR A 104 -3.36 -16.98 26.75
CA TYR A 104 -2.70 -17.11 28.05
C TYR A 104 -3.06 -18.43 28.73
N LEU A 105 -2.16 -18.90 29.60
CA LEU A 105 -2.33 -20.09 30.42
C LEU A 105 -2.00 -19.76 31.88
N ILE A 106 -2.78 -20.30 32.82
CA ILE A 106 -2.59 -20.09 34.26
C ILE A 106 -1.84 -21.27 34.85
N LYS A 107 -0.75 -21.01 35.59
CA LYS A 107 -0.03 -22.05 36.33
C LYS A 107 -0.89 -22.56 37.51
N PRO A 108 -0.91 -23.90 37.78
CA PRO A 108 -0.11 -24.93 37.14
C PRO A 108 -0.67 -25.35 35.78
N VAL A 109 0.18 -25.33 34.74
CA VAL A 109 -0.22 -25.69 33.39
C VAL A 109 -0.43 -27.21 33.23
N ASN A 110 -1.50 -27.59 32.59
CA ASN A 110 -1.80 -28.99 32.28
C ASN A 110 -1.24 -29.36 30.89
N PRO A 111 -0.56 -30.49 30.68
CA PRO A 111 -0.05 -30.92 29.38
C PRO A 111 -1.10 -30.90 28.26
N ASN A 112 -2.33 -31.27 28.58
CA ASN A 112 -3.42 -31.23 27.59
C ASN A 112 -3.85 -29.81 27.23
N GLN A 113 -3.84 -28.86 28.17
CA GLN A 113 -4.10 -27.45 27.85
C GLN A 113 -3.03 -26.89 26.92
N ILE A 114 -1.75 -27.17 27.22
CA ILE A 114 -0.64 -26.78 26.34
C ILE A 114 -0.82 -27.36 24.96
N LEU A 115 -1.11 -28.64 24.83
CA LEU A 115 -1.35 -29.31 23.54
C LEU A 115 -2.51 -28.68 22.78
N LEU A 116 -3.63 -28.37 23.46
CA LEU A 116 -4.80 -27.72 22.84
C LEU A 116 -4.44 -26.32 22.35
N THR A 117 -3.68 -25.55 23.13
CA THR A 117 -3.22 -24.21 22.75
C THR A 117 -2.26 -24.27 21.55
N VAL A 118 -1.32 -25.23 21.57
CA VAL A 118 -0.43 -25.47 20.42
C VAL A 118 -1.25 -25.76 19.17
N LYS A 119 -2.17 -26.72 19.22
CA LYS A 119 -3.04 -27.08 18.10
C LYS A 119 -3.86 -25.89 17.61
N LYS A 120 -4.47 -25.13 18.52
CA LYS A 120 -5.25 -23.94 18.19
C LYS A 120 -4.44 -22.93 17.36
N HIS A 121 -3.20 -22.67 17.72
CA HIS A 121 -2.40 -21.63 17.08
C HIS A 121 -1.56 -22.12 15.89
N THR A 122 -1.23 -23.41 15.80
CA THR A 122 -0.46 -23.97 14.69
C THR A 122 -1.34 -24.64 13.63
N GLU A 123 -2.34 -25.42 14.00
CA GLU A 123 -3.20 -26.15 13.05
C GLU A 123 -4.24 -25.23 12.38
N LEU A 124 -4.82 -24.27 13.12
CA LEU A 124 -5.75 -23.28 12.52
C LEU A 124 -5.06 -22.48 11.42
N ARG A 125 -3.84 -22.02 11.67
CA ARG A 125 -3.07 -21.27 10.68
C ARG A 125 -2.73 -22.14 9.45
N ARG A 126 -2.35 -23.40 9.66
CA ARG A 126 -2.10 -24.36 8.58
C ARG A 126 -3.37 -24.63 7.77
N LEU A 127 -4.49 -24.91 8.43
CA LEU A 127 -5.77 -25.13 7.77
C LEU A 127 -6.26 -23.90 6.99
N GLN A 128 -6.08 -22.70 7.53
CA GLN A 128 -6.39 -21.46 6.81
C GLN A 128 -5.52 -21.32 5.54
N THR A 129 -4.21 -21.56 5.64
CA THR A 129 -3.30 -21.49 4.49
C THR A 129 -3.63 -22.56 3.43
N GLU A 130 -3.90 -23.82 3.86
CA GLU A 130 -4.30 -24.91 2.94
C GLU A 130 -5.64 -24.60 2.26
N HIS A 131 -6.60 -24.05 2.99
CA HIS A 131 -7.91 -23.63 2.46
C HIS A 131 -7.77 -22.47 1.46
N SER A 132 -6.97 -21.45 1.79
CA SER A 132 -6.68 -20.35 0.88
C SER A 132 -5.97 -20.81 -0.39
N THR A 133 -5.03 -21.75 -0.27
CA THR A 133 -4.34 -22.36 -1.41
C THR A 133 -5.30 -23.12 -2.33
N MET A 134 -6.19 -23.95 -1.76
CA MET A 134 -7.20 -24.68 -2.54
C MET A 134 -8.20 -23.74 -3.24
N ASN A 135 -8.65 -22.71 -2.52
CA ASN A 135 -9.55 -21.70 -3.08
C ASN A 135 -8.87 -20.92 -4.20
N TYR A 136 -7.61 -20.56 -4.05
CA TYR A 136 -6.88 -19.89 -5.12
C TYR A 136 -6.69 -20.78 -6.34
N GLN A 137 -6.44 -22.08 -6.20
CA GLN A 137 -6.34 -22.99 -7.34
C GLN A 137 -7.63 -23.04 -8.17
N GLN A 138 -8.78 -22.95 -7.53
CA GLN A 138 -10.06 -22.80 -8.23
C GLN A 138 -10.16 -21.44 -8.92
N GLN A 139 -9.89 -20.36 -8.18
CA GLN A 139 -9.95 -18.98 -8.67
C GLN A 139 -8.92 -18.71 -9.78
N PHE A 140 -7.78 -19.36 -9.74
CA PHE A 140 -6.77 -19.24 -10.80
C PHE A 140 -7.33 -19.53 -12.19
N ARG A 141 -8.16 -20.57 -12.32
CA ARG A 141 -8.80 -20.91 -13.59
C ARG A 141 -9.83 -19.87 -14.03
N GLU A 142 -10.61 -19.37 -13.08
CA GLU A 142 -11.62 -18.34 -13.33
C GLU A 142 -10.96 -17.03 -13.77
N ILE A 143 -9.90 -16.61 -13.08
CA ILE A 143 -9.09 -15.44 -13.45
C ILE A 143 -8.48 -15.64 -14.85
N GLY A 144 -7.89 -16.81 -15.12
CA GLY A 144 -7.33 -17.14 -16.44
C GLY A 144 -8.35 -17.04 -17.57
N MET A 145 -9.55 -17.64 -17.40
CA MET A 145 -10.63 -17.54 -18.38
C MET A 145 -11.10 -16.10 -18.61
N GLN A 146 -11.15 -15.29 -17.55
CA GLN A 146 -11.54 -13.88 -17.65
C GLN A 146 -10.46 -13.06 -18.35
N LEU A 147 -9.18 -13.33 -18.12
CA LEU A 147 -8.06 -12.68 -18.83
C LEU A 147 -8.05 -12.97 -20.32
N ASP A 148 -8.56 -14.15 -20.74
CA ASP A 148 -8.72 -14.51 -22.15
C ASP A 148 -9.93 -13.85 -22.83
N SER A 149 -10.81 -13.21 -22.06
CA SER A 149 -11.98 -12.50 -22.56
C SER A 149 -11.69 -11.00 -22.81
N ARG A 150 -12.59 -10.31 -23.51
CA ARG A 150 -12.56 -8.86 -23.56
C ARG A 150 -13.20 -8.32 -22.28
N MET A 151 -12.43 -7.55 -21.51
CA MET A 151 -12.89 -6.88 -20.31
C MET A 151 -13.09 -5.39 -20.57
N ASP A 152 -14.14 -4.81 -19.99
CA ASP A 152 -14.33 -3.36 -19.89
C ASP A 152 -13.56 -2.76 -18.70
N HIS A 153 -13.67 -1.44 -18.52
CA HIS A 153 -12.94 -0.74 -17.44
C HIS A 153 -13.38 -1.14 -16.04
N ASP A 154 -14.65 -1.49 -15.82
CA ASP A 154 -15.15 -1.92 -14.50
C ASP A 154 -14.70 -3.36 -14.20
N GLU A 155 -14.68 -4.24 -15.20
CA GLU A 155 -14.16 -5.61 -15.08
C GLU A 155 -12.67 -5.61 -14.78
N TRP A 156 -11.88 -4.66 -15.30
CA TRP A 156 -10.46 -4.50 -14.95
C TRP A 156 -10.27 -4.02 -13.52
N VAL A 157 -11.13 -3.15 -13.01
CA VAL A 157 -11.14 -2.77 -11.59
C VAL A 157 -11.37 -3.99 -10.71
N GLU A 158 -12.38 -4.82 -11.01
CA GLU A 158 -12.67 -6.02 -10.23
C GLU A 158 -11.57 -7.09 -10.36
N MET A 159 -10.95 -7.22 -11.54
CA MET A 159 -9.79 -8.08 -11.75
C MET A 159 -8.63 -7.66 -10.84
N TYR A 160 -8.28 -6.38 -10.81
CA TYR A 160 -7.20 -5.88 -9.96
C TYR A 160 -7.49 -6.08 -8.47
N LYS A 161 -8.72 -5.78 -8.02
CA LYS A 161 -9.15 -6.05 -6.65
C LYS A 161 -8.99 -7.53 -6.27
N ARG A 162 -9.36 -8.45 -7.16
CA ARG A 162 -9.23 -9.89 -6.97
C ARG A 162 -7.77 -10.33 -6.88
N LEU A 163 -6.89 -9.80 -7.73
CA LEU A 163 -5.46 -10.09 -7.69
C LEU A 163 -4.81 -9.60 -6.40
N VAL A 164 -5.15 -8.38 -5.96
CA VAL A 164 -4.69 -7.81 -4.68
C VAL A 164 -5.20 -8.65 -3.49
N TYR A 165 -6.45 -9.07 -3.50
CA TYR A 165 -7.00 -9.95 -2.47
C TYR A 165 -6.17 -11.23 -2.32
N TRP A 166 -5.88 -11.94 -3.42
CA TRP A 166 -5.08 -13.16 -3.38
C TRP A 166 -3.63 -12.92 -3.00
N GLU A 167 -3.05 -11.80 -3.40
CA GLU A 167 -1.70 -11.42 -2.98
C GLU A 167 -1.59 -11.26 -1.46
N LEU A 168 -2.60 -10.68 -0.83
CA LEU A 168 -2.64 -10.51 0.63
C LEU A 168 -2.96 -11.82 1.36
N GLU A 169 -3.94 -12.60 0.86
CA GLU A 169 -4.32 -13.89 1.44
C GLU A 169 -3.18 -14.91 1.42
N LEU A 170 -2.40 -14.93 0.34
CA LEU A 170 -1.29 -15.86 0.16
C LEU A 170 0.04 -15.33 0.71
N ALA A 171 0.10 -14.08 1.18
CA ALA A 171 1.34 -13.47 1.73
C ALA A 171 1.93 -14.23 2.93
N GLY A 172 1.10 -15.01 3.65
CA GLY A 172 1.51 -15.88 4.75
C GLY A 172 1.86 -17.32 4.33
N SER A 173 1.68 -17.67 3.04
CA SER A 173 1.96 -19.02 2.56
C SER A 173 3.46 -19.27 2.46
N THR A 174 3.90 -20.43 2.93
CA THR A 174 5.28 -20.92 2.77
C THR A 174 5.47 -21.69 1.46
N ASP A 175 4.40 -21.90 0.69
CA ASP A 175 4.46 -22.57 -0.61
C ASP A 175 4.95 -21.58 -1.69
N ALA A 176 6.24 -21.68 -2.01
CA ALA A 176 6.87 -20.85 -3.02
C ALA A 176 6.21 -21.01 -4.40
N SER A 177 5.72 -22.22 -4.74
CA SER A 177 5.12 -22.52 -6.04
C SER A 177 3.84 -21.72 -6.27
N ILE A 178 2.98 -21.59 -5.24
CA ILE A 178 1.73 -20.85 -5.35
C ILE A 178 1.96 -19.35 -5.52
N ASN A 179 2.99 -18.83 -4.83
CA ASN A 179 3.39 -17.43 -4.94
C ASN A 179 3.96 -17.11 -6.34
N GLU A 180 4.73 -18.02 -6.94
CA GLU A 180 5.22 -17.89 -8.32
C GLU A 180 4.07 -17.91 -9.34
N ILE A 181 3.09 -18.79 -9.13
CA ILE A 181 1.90 -18.88 -9.99
C ILE A 181 1.10 -17.58 -9.93
N LEU A 182 0.83 -17.04 -8.73
CA LEU A 182 0.13 -15.77 -8.58
C LEU A 182 0.90 -14.61 -9.22
N LEU A 183 2.21 -14.55 -9.01
CA LEU A 183 3.06 -13.52 -9.61
C LEU A 183 3.02 -13.59 -11.14
N SER A 184 3.07 -14.80 -11.72
CA SER A 184 2.96 -14.99 -13.17
C SER A 184 1.60 -14.54 -13.70
N GLN A 185 0.51 -14.87 -12.99
CA GLN A 185 -0.84 -14.44 -13.36
C GLN A 185 -1.01 -12.92 -13.26
N LYS A 186 -0.44 -12.31 -12.23
CA LYS A 186 -0.44 -10.85 -12.05
C LYS A 186 0.34 -10.15 -13.17
N LYS A 187 1.50 -10.69 -13.57
CA LYS A 187 2.28 -10.18 -14.72
C LYS A 187 1.48 -10.27 -16.03
N GLU A 188 0.82 -11.39 -16.28
CA GLU A 188 -0.02 -11.55 -17.47
C GLU A 188 -1.20 -10.57 -17.48
N ALA A 189 -1.89 -10.43 -16.33
CA ALA A 189 -2.97 -9.46 -16.18
C ALA A 189 -2.48 -8.04 -16.45
N ASN A 190 -1.32 -7.65 -15.89
CA ASN A 190 -0.76 -6.32 -16.08
C ASN A 190 -0.39 -6.06 -17.55
N ARG A 191 0.17 -7.06 -18.23
CA ARG A 191 0.45 -6.99 -19.67
C ARG A 191 -0.80 -6.76 -20.52
N LEU A 192 -1.90 -7.44 -20.21
CA LEU A 192 -3.17 -7.29 -20.90
C LEU A 192 -3.85 -5.96 -20.56
N PHE A 193 -3.77 -5.53 -19.30
CA PHE A 193 -4.26 -4.23 -18.85
C PHE A 193 -3.55 -3.08 -19.57
N CYS A 194 -2.22 -3.13 -19.72
CA CYS A 194 -1.48 -2.09 -20.44
C CYS A 194 -2.02 -1.92 -21.88
N ARG A 195 -2.26 -3.02 -22.60
CA ARG A 195 -2.85 -2.98 -23.95
C ARG A 195 -4.26 -2.40 -23.94
N PHE A 196 -5.10 -2.86 -23.00
CA PHE A 196 -6.45 -2.33 -22.85
C PHE A 196 -6.42 -0.83 -22.59
N TYR A 197 -5.56 -0.36 -21.70
CA TYR A 197 -5.43 1.07 -21.38
C TYR A 197 -4.99 1.89 -22.60
N GLU A 198 -4.00 1.43 -23.36
CA GLU A 198 -3.55 2.08 -24.60
C GLU A 198 -4.64 2.18 -25.65
N ASP A 199 -5.36 1.08 -25.87
CA ASP A 199 -6.39 0.99 -26.91
C ASP A 199 -7.56 1.95 -26.63
N HIS A 200 -7.86 2.26 -25.35
CA HIS A 200 -9.03 3.05 -24.97
C HIS A 200 -8.72 4.46 -24.46
N TYR A 201 -7.47 4.72 -24.01
CA TYR A 201 -7.13 5.95 -23.29
C TYR A 201 -7.47 7.23 -24.05
N VAL A 202 -7.16 7.28 -25.34
CA VAL A 202 -7.45 8.47 -26.19
C VAL A 202 -8.96 8.70 -26.34
N ASP A 203 -9.73 7.63 -26.49
CA ASP A 203 -11.18 7.70 -26.65
C ASP A 203 -11.86 8.14 -25.34
N TRP A 204 -11.40 7.66 -24.20
CA TRP A 204 -11.88 8.13 -22.89
C TRP A 204 -11.68 9.63 -22.70
N LEU A 205 -10.51 10.15 -23.08
CA LEU A 205 -10.23 11.59 -23.01
C LEU A 205 -11.01 12.40 -24.05
N GLY A 206 -11.36 11.79 -25.17
CA GLY A 206 -12.22 12.37 -26.22
C GLY A 206 -13.71 12.47 -25.85
N GLY A 207 -14.10 11.96 -24.68
CA GLY A 207 -15.48 12.03 -24.20
C GLY A 207 -16.35 10.86 -24.66
N ALA A 208 -15.79 9.66 -24.81
CA ALA A 208 -16.57 8.44 -25.04
C ALA A 208 -17.66 8.27 -23.98
N ASP A 209 -18.82 7.75 -24.39
CA ASP A 209 -19.97 7.54 -23.49
C ASP A 209 -19.65 6.53 -22.39
N GLU A 210 -18.92 5.47 -22.73
CA GLU A 210 -18.44 4.44 -21.82
C GLU A 210 -16.98 4.73 -21.44
N ARG A 211 -16.77 5.57 -20.42
CA ARG A 211 -15.45 5.90 -19.87
C ARG A 211 -15.41 5.72 -18.36
N PRO A 212 -14.29 5.33 -17.78
CA PRO A 212 -14.12 5.29 -16.35
C PRO A 212 -14.11 6.70 -15.72
N VAL A 213 -14.29 6.75 -14.41
CA VAL A 213 -13.90 7.94 -13.62
C VAL A 213 -12.38 8.09 -13.70
N MET A 214 -11.90 9.28 -14.05
CA MET A 214 -10.47 9.56 -14.22
C MET A 214 -10.04 10.72 -13.33
N SER A 215 -8.72 10.96 -13.21
CA SER A 215 -8.17 12.02 -12.34
C SER A 215 -8.92 13.35 -12.48
N GLN A 216 -9.13 13.86 -13.71
CA GLN A 216 -9.79 15.14 -13.96
C GLN A 216 -11.30 15.14 -13.72
N THR A 217 -11.94 13.96 -13.62
CA THR A 217 -13.39 13.87 -13.38
C THR A 217 -13.73 13.42 -11.96
N LEU A 218 -12.74 12.92 -11.21
CA LEU A 218 -12.92 12.33 -9.89
C LEU A 218 -13.69 13.24 -8.93
N LEU A 219 -13.25 14.48 -8.76
CA LEU A 219 -13.88 15.39 -7.80
C LEU A 219 -15.32 15.70 -8.19
N LYS A 220 -15.59 15.96 -9.48
CA LYS A 220 -16.92 16.24 -9.98
C LYS A 220 -17.88 15.06 -9.80
N GLU A 221 -17.42 13.86 -10.13
CA GLU A 221 -18.28 12.68 -10.21
C GLU A 221 -18.44 11.95 -8.88
N ARG A 222 -17.46 12.05 -7.98
CA ARG A 222 -17.43 11.28 -6.73
C ARG A 222 -17.42 12.14 -5.47
N MET A 223 -16.65 13.22 -5.42
CA MET A 223 -16.48 14.02 -4.21
C MET A 223 -17.50 15.16 -4.09
N PHE A 224 -17.79 15.91 -5.15
CA PHE A 224 -18.74 17.02 -5.10
C PHE A 224 -20.16 16.63 -4.69
N PRO A 225 -20.69 15.43 -5.00
CA PRO A 225 -21.96 14.99 -4.43
C PRO A 225 -21.98 14.97 -2.91
N LEU A 226 -20.84 14.61 -2.25
CA LEU A 226 -20.72 14.57 -0.79
C LEU A 226 -20.81 15.97 -0.15
N LEU A 227 -20.40 17.02 -0.86
CA LEU A 227 -20.48 18.41 -0.40
C LEU A 227 -21.90 18.96 -0.29
N LYS A 228 -22.90 18.21 -0.80
CA LYS A 228 -24.33 18.56 -0.66
C LYS A 228 -24.92 18.02 0.63
N GLU A 229 -24.21 17.17 1.35
CA GLU A 229 -24.60 16.68 2.66
C GLU A 229 -24.28 17.75 3.71
N ASP A 230 -25.09 17.79 4.78
CA ASP A 230 -24.91 18.75 5.88
C ASP A 230 -23.87 18.23 6.90
N ARG A 231 -22.67 17.92 6.40
CA ARG A 231 -21.51 17.48 7.21
C ARG A 231 -20.19 17.83 6.56
N PRO A 232 -19.14 18.08 7.34
CA PRO A 232 -17.80 18.34 6.81
C PRO A 232 -17.20 17.13 6.08
N VAL A 233 -16.58 17.38 4.94
CA VAL A 233 -15.83 16.38 4.18
C VAL A 233 -14.34 16.58 4.42
N PHE A 234 -13.66 15.52 4.85
CA PHE A 234 -12.20 15.45 4.98
C PHE A 234 -11.65 14.59 3.85
N MET A 235 -11.07 15.23 2.84
CA MET A 235 -10.41 14.55 1.73
C MET A 235 -8.92 14.37 2.06
N ILE A 236 -8.53 13.15 2.38
CA ILE A 236 -7.16 12.77 2.69
C ILE A 236 -6.54 12.16 1.43
N VAL A 237 -5.52 12.80 0.90
CA VAL A 237 -4.76 12.32 -0.25
C VAL A 237 -3.39 11.86 0.24
N ILE A 238 -3.11 10.57 0.13
CA ILE A 238 -1.79 10.01 0.41
C ILE A 238 -1.09 9.83 -0.93
N ASP A 239 -0.04 10.63 -1.16
CA ASP A 239 0.75 10.64 -2.39
C ASP A 239 1.36 9.26 -2.67
N ASN A 240 1.17 8.72 -3.87
CA ASN A 240 1.72 7.44 -4.30
C ASN A 240 1.20 6.22 -3.51
N PHE A 241 -0.06 6.26 -3.04
CA PHE A 241 -0.66 5.22 -2.20
C PHE A 241 -1.43 4.20 -3.04
N ARG A 242 -0.98 2.95 -3.05
CA ARG A 242 -1.55 1.88 -3.86
C ARG A 242 -2.75 1.20 -3.20
N TYR A 243 -3.55 0.52 -4.02
CA TYR A 243 -4.70 -0.23 -3.55
C TYR A 243 -4.33 -1.41 -2.62
N ASP A 244 -3.23 -2.12 -2.90
CA ASP A 244 -2.75 -3.20 -2.02
C ASP A 244 -2.31 -2.69 -0.64
N GLN A 245 -1.74 -1.48 -0.57
CA GLN A 245 -1.43 -0.81 0.69
C GLN A 245 -2.71 -0.41 1.43
N TRP A 246 -3.72 0.13 0.72
CA TRP A 246 -5.03 0.39 1.32
C TRP A 246 -5.63 -0.88 1.93
N LYS A 247 -5.71 -1.97 1.18
CA LYS A 247 -6.27 -3.24 1.66
C LYS A 247 -5.50 -3.80 2.85
N PHE A 248 -4.20 -3.58 2.93
CA PHE A 248 -3.36 -4.01 4.03
C PHE A 248 -3.60 -3.20 5.32
N VAL A 249 -3.86 -1.89 5.21
CA VAL A 249 -4.13 -1.02 6.36
C VAL A 249 -5.63 -0.92 6.72
N GLN A 250 -6.52 -1.33 5.82
CA GLN A 250 -7.97 -1.26 5.99
C GLN A 250 -8.46 -1.84 7.31
N PRO A 251 -8.02 -3.03 7.80
CA PRO A 251 -8.50 -3.59 9.07
C PRO A 251 -8.21 -2.69 10.29
N THR A 252 -7.13 -1.91 10.24
CA THR A 252 -6.80 -0.93 11.29
C THR A 252 -7.74 0.28 11.24
N VAL A 253 -8.04 0.77 10.04
CA VAL A 253 -8.94 1.92 9.83
C VAL A 253 -10.40 1.55 10.12
N GLU A 254 -10.83 0.33 9.79
CA GLU A 254 -12.17 -0.16 10.05
C GLU A 254 -12.51 -0.33 11.54
N LYS A 255 -11.52 -0.32 12.42
CA LYS A 255 -11.78 -0.23 13.87
C LYS A 255 -12.40 1.13 14.26
N LEU A 256 -12.15 2.16 13.47
CA LEU A 256 -12.57 3.55 13.69
C LEU A 256 -13.78 3.96 12.84
N PHE A 257 -13.82 3.50 11.58
CA PHE A 257 -14.80 3.92 10.59
C PHE A 257 -15.57 2.73 9.99
N SER A 258 -16.75 3.03 9.45
CA SER A 258 -17.44 2.14 8.52
C SER A 258 -17.08 2.53 7.09
N VAL A 259 -16.58 1.59 6.30
CA VAL A 259 -16.30 1.81 4.87
C VAL A 259 -17.61 1.74 4.10
N GLU A 260 -18.04 2.86 3.52
CA GLU A 260 -19.25 2.96 2.71
C GLU A 260 -18.97 2.62 1.24
N ARG A 261 -17.79 3.00 0.75
CA ARG A 261 -17.34 2.73 -0.61
C ARG A 261 -15.86 2.38 -0.62
N ASP A 262 -15.52 1.30 -1.30
CA ASP A 262 -14.14 0.86 -1.56
C ASP A 262 -14.02 0.64 -3.08
N ASP A 263 -13.60 1.68 -3.80
CA ASP A 263 -13.61 1.74 -5.25
C ASP A 263 -12.26 2.22 -5.78
N LEU A 264 -12.07 2.10 -7.10
CA LEU A 264 -10.90 2.58 -7.81
C LEU A 264 -11.31 3.58 -8.89
N TYR A 265 -10.39 4.43 -9.27
CA TYR A 265 -10.52 5.31 -10.42
C TYR A 265 -9.26 5.22 -11.29
N TYR A 266 -9.37 5.63 -12.54
CA TYR A 266 -8.26 5.60 -13.49
C TYR A 266 -7.45 6.90 -13.43
N THR A 267 -6.15 6.80 -13.19
CA THR A 267 -5.27 7.97 -13.25
C THR A 267 -4.92 8.31 -14.69
N ILE A 268 -4.64 9.60 -14.95
CA ILE A 268 -4.15 10.04 -16.26
C ILE A 268 -2.65 9.80 -16.41
N LEU A 269 -2.18 9.76 -17.65
CA LEU A 269 -0.75 9.74 -17.97
C LEU A 269 -0.17 11.16 -18.10
N PRO A 270 1.09 11.34 -17.70
CA PRO A 270 1.93 10.47 -16.87
C PRO A 270 1.34 10.26 -15.47
N THR A 271 1.46 9.04 -14.91
CA THR A 271 1.02 8.73 -13.55
C THR A 271 1.99 9.32 -12.52
N THR A 272 2.01 10.64 -12.45
CA THR A 272 2.89 11.41 -11.57
C THR A 272 2.17 12.56 -10.90
N THR A 273 2.66 12.98 -9.75
CA THR A 273 2.10 14.05 -8.95
C THR A 273 1.85 15.32 -9.75
N GLN A 274 2.81 15.75 -10.60
CA GLN A 274 2.68 16.96 -11.40
C GLN A 274 1.46 16.93 -12.33
N PHE A 275 1.21 15.79 -12.99
CA PHE A 275 0.15 15.68 -13.98
C PHE A 275 -1.17 15.23 -13.34
N ALA A 276 -1.17 14.10 -12.65
CA ALA A 276 -2.37 13.47 -12.14
C ALA A 276 -3.03 14.28 -11.00
N ARG A 277 -2.25 14.80 -10.04
CA ARG A 277 -2.82 15.54 -8.90
C ARG A 277 -3.26 16.95 -9.28
N ASN A 278 -2.51 17.65 -10.13
CA ASN A 278 -2.98 18.92 -10.67
C ASN A 278 -4.27 18.74 -11.48
N ALA A 279 -4.39 17.69 -12.32
CA ALA A 279 -5.60 17.40 -13.06
C ALA A 279 -6.77 17.05 -12.13
N MET A 280 -6.53 16.30 -11.06
CA MET A 280 -7.54 15.97 -10.04
C MET A 280 -8.12 17.24 -9.43
N PHE A 281 -7.28 18.13 -8.91
CA PHE A 281 -7.74 19.36 -8.26
C PHE A 281 -8.31 20.35 -9.25
N ALA A 282 -7.70 20.50 -10.41
CA ALA A 282 -8.21 21.40 -11.44
C ALA A 282 -9.52 20.92 -12.07
N GLY A 283 -9.82 19.61 -12.08
CA GLY A 283 -10.92 19.06 -12.90
C GLY A 283 -10.73 19.36 -14.38
N LEU A 284 -9.48 19.39 -14.86
CA LEU A 284 -9.05 19.69 -16.22
C LEU A 284 -7.81 18.86 -16.55
N MET A 285 -7.61 18.57 -17.83
CA MET A 285 -6.37 17.95 -18.29
C MET A 285 -5.19 18.94 -18.30
N PRO A 286 -3.94 18.47 -18.21
CA PRO A 286 -2.74 19.33 -18.06
C PRO A 286 -2.62 20.47 -19.09
N SER A 287 -2.83 20.22 -20.39
CA SER A 287 -2.78 21.29 -21.40
C SER A 287 -3.95 22.27 -21.32
N GLU A 288 -5.07 21.86 -20.74
CA GLU A 288 -6.20 22.74 -20.48
C GLU A 288 -5.91 23.65 -19.29
N ILE A 289 -5.20 23.14 -18.25
CA ILE A 289 -4.72 23.93 -17.11
C ILE A 289 -3.74 24.98 -17.63
N GLU A 290 -2.71 24.57 -18.39
CA GLU A 290 -1.72 25.46 -18.99
C GLU A 290 -2.36 26.58 -19.82
N ARG A 291 -3.36 26.25 -20.63
CA ARG A 291 -4.07 27.23 -21.47
C ARG A 291 -4.98 28.17 -20.68
N LYS A 292 -5.73 27.63 -19.70
CA LYS A 292 -6.77 28.38 -18.98
C LYS A 292 -6.23 29.13 -17.78
N TYR A 293 -5.23 28.55 -17.12
CA TYR A 293 -4.60 29.07 -15.90
C TYR A 293 -3.07 29.00 -16.02
N PRO A 294 -2.44 29.70 -16.99
CA PRO A 294 -1.00 29.61 -17.24
C PRO A 294 -0.18 29.98 -16.01
N GLN A 295 -0.70 30.81 -15.11
CA GLN A 295 -0.04 31.20 -13.87
C GLN A 295 -0.01 30.06 -12.81
N TYR A 296 -0.80 29.01 -12.97
CA TYR A 296 -0.90 27.88 -12.06
C TYR A 296 -0.26 26.59 -12.62
N TRP A 297 0.27 26.64 -13.84
CA TRP A 297 1.01 25.55 -14.46
C TRP A 297 2.51 25.85 -14.45
N VAL A 298 3.32 24.92 -13.96
CA VAL A 298 4.79 24.99 -13.94
C VAL A 298 5.32 23.83 -14.76
N ASN A 299 6.00 24.14 -15.87
CA ASN A 299 6.57 23.14 -16.76
C ASN A 299 7.74 22.38 -16.10
N GLU A 300 8.08 21.18 -16.60
CA GLU A 300 9.12 20.34 -16.00
C GLU A 300 10.51 21.01 -15.99
N ASP A 301 10.84 21.83 -16.99
CA ASP A 301 12.08 22.56 -17.14
C ASP A 301 12.12 23.92 -16.40
N GLU A 302 11.01 24.41 -15.91
CA GLU A 302 10.93 25.63 -15.13
C GLU A 302 11.37 25.40 -13.68
N GLN A 303 11.88 26.43 -13.04
CA GLN A 303 12.19 26.40 -11.60
C GLN A 303 10.92 26.48 -10.75
N GLY A 304 10.92 25.79 -9.61
CA GLY A 304 9.82 25.81 -8.64
C GLY A 304 9.12 24.46 -8.47
N TRP A 305 8.25 24.41 -7.48
CA TRP A 305 7.48 23.20 -7.17
C TRP A 305 6.34 23.03 -8.17
N LYS A 306 6.26 21.89 -8.79
CA LYS A 306 5.31 21.61 -9.87
C LYS A 306 3.85 21.58 -9.40
N ASN A 307 3.64 21.40 -8.11
CA ASN A 307 2.33 21.26 -7.46
C ASN A 307 2.10 22.36 -6.38
N GLN A 308 2.61 23.57 -6.60
CA GLN A 308 2.46 24.64 -5.64
C GLN A 308 1.08 25.34 -5.66
N TYR A 309 0.32 25.18 -6.74
CA TYR A 309 -0.96 25.86 -6.97
C TYR A 309 -2.18 24.93 -6.91
N GLU A 310 -2.06 23.78 -6.24
CA GLU A 310 -3.16 22.82 -6.13
C GLU A 310 -4.39 23.40 -5.41
N ASN A 311 -4.17 24.25 -4.42
CA ASN A 311 -5.25 24.94 -3.70
C ASN A 311 -6.03 25.90 -4.61
N GLU A 312 -5.33 26.69 -5.41
CA GLU A 312 -5.92 27.61 -6.38
C GLU A 312 -6.67 26.86 -7.49
N LEU A 313 -6.11 25.75 -7.94
CA LEU A 313 -6.75 24.89 -8.93
C LEU A 313 -8.05 24.25 -8.37
N LEU A 314 -8.05 23.85 -7.10
CA LEU A 314 -9.24 23.35 -6.42
C LEU A 314 -10.31 24.46 -6.31
N ASP A 315 -9.92 25.68 -5.91
CA ASP A 315 -10.83 26.82 -5.80
C ASP A 315 -11.51 27.12 -7.15
N GLU A 316 -10.74 27.15 -8.24
CA GLU A 316 -11.26 27.33 -9.58
C GLU A 316 -12.17 26.18 -10.03
N ASN A 317 -11.89 24.95 -9.62
CA ASN A 317 -12.74 23.80 -9.92
C ASN A 317 -14.08 23.90 -9.17
N LEU A 318 -14.05 24.20 -7.88
CA LEU A 318 -15.26 24.40 -7.07
C LEU A 318 -16.14 25.51 -7.68
N ARG A 319 -15.57 26.66 -8.03
CA ARG A 319 -16.30 27.79 -8.65
C ARG A 319 -16.95 27.38 -9.98
N ARG A 320 -16.24 26.68 -10.85
CA ARG A 320 -16.79 26.22 -12.15
C ARG A 320 -17.99 25.29 -11.99
N HIS A 321 -18.06 24.57 -10.87
CA HIS A 321 -19.19 23.66 -10.60
C HIS A 321 -20.23 24.25 -9.65
N GLY A 322 -20.15 25.58 -9.37
CA GLY A 322 -21.16 26.31 -8.60
C GLY A 322 -21.06 26.14 -7.09
N PHE A 323 -19.91 25.65 -6.57
CA PHE A 323 -19.66 25.54 -5.14
C PHE A 323 -18.97 26.82 -4.62
N GLY A 324 -19.74 27.70 -3.95
CA GLY A 324 -19.24 28.88 -3.25
C GLY A 324 -18.90 28.59 -1.78
N ILE A 325 -18.34 27.43 -1.48
CA ILE A 325 -18.03 26.99 -0.13
C ILE A 325 -16.62 27.36 0.32
N LYS A 326 -16.43 27.52 1.63
CA LYS A 326 -15.08 27.59 2.20
C LYS A 326 -14.42 26.21 2.16
N HIS A 327 -13.12 26.20 1.90
CA HIS A 327 -12.32 24.99 2.00
C HIS A 327 -10.98 25.29 2.65
N THR A 328 -10.33 24.26 3.16
CA THR A 328 -8.92 24.30 3.61
C THR A 328 -8.09 23.34 2.76
N TYR A 329 -6.82 23.71 2.59
CA TYR A 329 -5.84 22.90 1.88
C TYR A 329 -4.54 22.84 2.69
N ASN A 330 -4.12 21.65 3.10
CA ASN A 330 -2.98 21.45 3.99
C ASN A 330 -2.05 20.37 3.43
N LYS A 331 -0.77 20.69 3.21
CA LYS A 331 0.29 19.72 2.87
C LYS A 331 1.08 19.35 4.13
N VAL A 332 1.02 18.09 4.53
CA VAL A 332 1.75 17.55 5.67
C VAL A 332 3.08 16.98 5.19
N LEU A 333 4.13 17.79 5.28
CA LEU A 333 5.49 17.42 4.86
C LEU A 333 6.33 16.84 6.01
N ASN A 334 5.87 16.96 7.26
CA ASN A 334 6.53 16.40 8.44
C ASN A 334 5.53 16.15 9.56
N ALA A 335 5.89 15.29 10.51
CA ALA A 335 5.03 14.91 11.61
C ALA A 335 4.63 16.10 12.50
N GLN A 336 5.54 17.04 12.77
CA GLN A 336 5.26 18.21 13.61
C GLN A 336 4.11 19.07 13.06
N TYR A 337 4.07 19.28 11.75
CA TYR A 337 2.96 20.00 11.12
C TYR A 337 1.66 19.19 11.18
N GLY A 338 1.77 17.87 11.00
CA GLY A 338 0.62 16.98 11.12
C GLY A 338 -0.04 17.04 12.50
N TYR A 339 0.75 16.99 13.59
CA TYR A 339 0.22 17.14 14.96
C TYR A 339 -0.42 18.51 15.20
N LYS A 340 0.18 19.61 14.72
CA LYS A 340 -0.45 20.93 14.76
C LYS A 340 -1.77 20.99 14.02
N LEU A 341 -1.94 20.19 12.96
CA LEU A 341 -3.20 20.12 12.24
C LEU A 341 -4.26 19.37 13.03
N VAL A 342 -3.87 18.32 13.77
CA VAL A 342 -4.76 17.63 14.73
C VAL A 342 -5.25 18.59 15.81
N ASP A 343 -4.37 19.40 16.39
CA ASP A 343 -4.75 20.43 17.39
C ASP A 343 -5.78 21.44 16.86
N ARG A 344 -5.76 21.68 15.53
CA ARG A 344 -6.70 22.59 14.85
C ARG A 344 -7.99 21.93 14.38
N LEU A 345 -8.21 20.66 14.68
CA LEU A 345 -9.41 19.93 14.27
C LEU A 345 -10.74 20.65 14.62
N PRO A 346 -10.90 21.30 15.81
CA PRO A 346 -12.11 22.06 16.11
C PRO A 346 -12.44 23.17 15.09
N GLU A 347 -11.42 23.81 14.51
CA GLU A 347 -11.60 24.83 13.46
C GLU A 347 -12.00 24.17 12.13
N LEU A 348 -11.37 23.05 11.78
CA LEU A 348 -11.60 22.33 10.53
C LEU A 348 -13.02 21.74 10.46
N LEU A 349 -13.58 21.32 11.58
CA LEU A 349 -14.95 20.80 11.67
C LEU A 349 -16.03 21.83 11.26
N HIS A 350 -15.73 23.11 11.25
CA HIS A 350 -16.61 24.17 10.77
C HIS A 350 -16.43 24.51 9.29
N THR A 351 -15.53 23.81 8.59
CA THR A 351 -15.24 24.02 7.17
C THR A 351 -15.84 22.90 6.35
N PRO A 352 -16.67 23.18 5.34
CA PRO A 352 -17.35 22.16 4.53
C PRO A 352 -16.43 21.18 3.83
N LEU A 353 -15.25 21.63 3.38
CA LEU A 353 -14.25 20.78 2.71
C LEU A 353 -12.86 21.03 3.30
N ASN A 354 -12.24 19.96 3.77
CA ASN A 354 -10.86 19.96 4.26
C ASN A 354 -10.02 19.00 3.43
N VAL A 355 -9.05 19.52 2.68
CA VAL A 355 -8.10 18.72 1.90
C VAL A 355 -6.78 18.62 2.66
N ILE A 356 -6.31 17.39 2.85
CA ILE A 356 -5.08 17.09 3.59
C ILE A 356 -4.23 16.14 2.75
N ILE A 357 -3.01 16.58 2.40
CA ILE A 357 -2.07 15.82 1.58
C ILE A 357 -0.97 15.27 2.46
N TYR A 358 -0.71 13.95 2.38
CA TYR A 358 0.42 13.27 3.02
C TYR A 358 1.37 12.72 1.96
N ASN A 359 2.64 13.14 2.00
CA ASN A 359 3.65 12.74 1.01
C ASN A 359 4.56 11.59 1.47
N PHE A 360 4.25 10.92 2.58
CA PHE A 360 5.16 9.95 3.18
C PHE A 360 5.48 8.77 2.27
N ILE A 361 4.48 8.19 1.60
CA ILE A 361 4.67 6.98 0.77
C ILE A 361 5.52 7.32 -0.45
N ASP A 362 5.30 8.47 -1.08
CA ASP A 362 6.13 8.93 -2.19
C ASP A 362 7.58 9.18 -1.74
N MET A 363 7.77 9.85 -0.60
CA MET A 363 9.09 10.04 0.02
C MET A 363 9.78 8.70 0.34
N LEU A 364 9.04 7.69 0.81
CA LEU A 364 9.57 6.36 1.08
C LEU A 364 10.05 5.67 -0.19
N SER A 365 9.31 5.79 -1.30
CA SER A 365 9.69 5.24 -2.61
C SER A 365 11.00 5.87 -3.12
N HIS A 366 11.15 7.18 -3.00
CA HIS A 366 12.36 7.91 -3.34
C HIS A 366 13.54 7.56 -2.41
N ALA A 367 13.31 7.56 -1.09
CA ALA A 367 14.32 7.21 -0.10
C ALA A 367 14.85 5.77 -0.30
N ARG A 368 14.01 4.83 -0.74
CA ARG A 368 14.42 3.47 -1.09
C ARG A 368 15.41 3.45 -2.27
N THR A 369 15.26 4.37 -3.22
CA THR A 369 16.18 4.51 -4.34
C THR A 369 17.55 5.03 -3.90
N ASP A 370 17.57 5.97 -2.94
CA ASP A 370 18.76 6.74 -2.57
C ASP A 370 19.48 6.21 -1.31
N SER A 371 18.85 5.30 -0.53
CA SER A 371 19.37 4.78 0.73
C SER A 371 19.40 3.26 0.77
N ASP A 372 20.58 2.68 0.97
CA ASP A 372 20.75 1.22 1.10
C ASP A 372 19.98 0.66 2.30
N ILE A 373 19.92 1.40 3.42
CA ILE A 373 19.18 0.99 4.62
C ILE A 373 17.67 0.90 4.31
N VAL A 374 17.12 1.90 3.64
CA VAL A 374 15.70 1.88 3.28
C VAL A 374 15.42 0.80 2.23
N ARG A 375 16.37 0.54 1.32
CA ARG A 375 16.27 -0.54 0.34
C ARG A 375 16.22 -1.92 1.00
N GLU A 376 16.98 -2.13 2.05
CA GLU A 376 16.96 -3.36 2.84
C GLU A 376 15.64 -3.51 3.62
N LEU A 377 15.18 -2.45 4.29
CA LEU A 377 13.91 -2.43 5.05
C LEU A 377 12.67 -2.60 4.16
N ALA A 378 12.68 -2.04 2.95
CA ALA A 378 11.59 -2.14 1.96
C ALA A 378 11.97 -3.09 0.81
N GLY A 379 12.59 -4.23 1.11
CA GLY A 379 13.21 -5.14 0.13
C GLY A 379 12.23 -5.74 -0.88
N ASP A 380 10.97 -5.92 -0.50
CA ASP A 380 9.92 -6.48 -1.35
C ASP A 380 8.57 -5.79 -1.12
N GLU A 381 7.55 -6.23 -1.85
CA GLU A 381 6.16 -5.71 -1.76
C GLU A 381 5.57 -5.89 -0.35
N LYS A 382 5.85 -7.00 0.32
CA LYS A 382 5.36 -7.29 1.66
C LYS A 382 5.97 -6.35 2.69
N ALA A 383 7.28 -6.15 2.63
CA ALA A 383 8.00 -5.21 3.50
C ALA A 383 7.53 -3.77 3.27
N TYR A 384 7.30 -3.38 2.01
CA TYR A 384 6.79 -2.05 1.66
C TYR A 384 5.40 -1.79 2.26
N ARG A 385 4.47 -2.77 2.19
CA ARG A 385 3.17 -2.69 2.87
C ARG A 385 3.29 -2.61 4.38
N SER A 386 4.19 -3.38 4.98
CA SER A 386 4.42 -3.38 6.44
C SER A 386 4.93 -2.03 6.94
N LEU A 387 5.84 -1.38 6.19
CA LEU A 387 6.30 -0.02 6.50
C LEU A 387 5.18 1.01 6.38
N THR A 388 4.29 0.85 5.40
CA THR A 388 3.10 1.71 5.25
C THR A 388 2.19 1.61 6.47
N LEU A 389 1.91 0.40 6.95
CA LEU A 389 1.10 0.18 8.15
C LEU A 389 1.76 0.77 9.39
N SER A 390 3.04 0.49 9.60
CA SER A 390 3.81 1.01 10.73
C SER A 390 3.83 2.56 10.74
N TRP A 391 4.03 3.17 9.56
CA TRP A 391 3.91 4.63 9.45
C TRP A 391 2.52 5.12 9.83
N LEU A 392 1.47 4.50 9.28
CA LEU A 392 0.09 4.91 9.55
C LEU A 392 -0.20 4.88 11.05
N GLU A 393 0.11 3.77 11.72
CA GLU A 393 -0.16 3.56 13.15
C GLU A 393 0.57 4.55 14.08
N HIS A 394 1.73 5.07 13.65
CA HIS A 394 2.55 5.99 14.45
C HIS A 394 2.58 7.42 13.88
N SER A 395 1.67 7.75 12.97
CA SER A 395 1.63 9.05 12.30
C SER A 395 0.55 9.96 12.84
N PRO A 396 0.70 11.29 12.67
CA PRO A 396 -0.38 12.24 12.98
C PRO A 396 -1.65 11.98 12.16
N LEU A 397 -1.58 11.21 11.07
CA LEU A 397 -2.77 10.79 10.32
C LEU A 397 -3.65 9.85 11.17
N MET A 398 -3.05 8.90 11.89
CA MET A 398 -3.83 8.00 12.76
C MET A 398 -4.52 8.78 13.89
N GLU A 399 -3.82 9.74 14.53
CA GLU A 399 -4.44 10.60 15.55
C GLU A 399 -5.58 11.45 14.96
N MET A 400 -5.40 11.98 13.74
CA MET A 400 -6.45 12.68 13.02
C MET A 400 -7.66 11.78 12.76
N LEU A 401 -7.43 10.55 12.28
CA LEU A 401 -8.51 9.59 12.03
C LEU A 401 -9.24 9.20 13.33
N GLN A 402 -8.51 8.97 14.42
CA GLN A 402 -9.11 8.69 15.74
C GLN A 402 -10.00 9.86 16.20
N ALA A 403 -9.50 11.09 16.11
CA ALA A 403 -10.27 12.27 16.49
C ALA A 403 -11.50 12.52 15.59
N LEU A 404 -11.40 12.21 14.30
CA LEU A 404 -12.51 12.31 13.34
C LEU A 404 -13.56 11.22 13.52
N SER A 405 -13.17 10.02 13.98
CA SER A 405 -14.11 8.90 14.16
C SER A 405 -15.20 9.17 15.21
N GLU A 406 -14.94 10.12 16.11
CA GLU A 406 -15.90 10.57 17.14
C GLU A 406 -16.83 11.71 16.67
N LYS A 407 -16.72 12.13 15.41
CA LYS A 407 -17.44 13.29 14.85
C LYS A 407 -18.32 12.87 13.68
N ASP A 408 -19.42 13.59 13.46
CA ASP A 408 -20.26 13.39 12.27
C ASP A 408 -19.60 14.02 11.03
N VAL A 409 -18.72 13.25 10.39
CA VAL A 409 -17.95 13.68 9.23
C VAL A 409 -17.95 12.61 8.13
N CYS A 410 -17.66 13.04 6.92
CA CYS A 410 -17.33 12.16 5.82
C CYS A 410 -15.82 12.19 5.58
N VAL A 411 -15.16 11.05 5.61
CA VAL A 411 -13.74 10.94 5.29
C VAL A 411 -13.59 10.27 3.93
N VAL A 412 -12.91 10.93 3.02
CA VAL A 412 -12.52 10.41 1.71
C VAL A 412 -11.02 10.16 1.74
N LEU A 413 -10.61 8.90 1.56
CA LEU A 413 -9.21 8.52 1.42
C LEU A 413 -8.92 8.19 -0.05
N THR A 414 -7.89 8.81 -0.61
CA THR A 414 -7.50 8.61 -2.01
C THR A 414 -6.00 8.89 -2.22
N THR A 415 -5.55 8.74 -3.43
CA THR A 415 -4.20 9.09 -3.92
C THR A 415 -4.33 9.75 -5.28
N ASP A 416 -3.26 10.27 -5.82
CA ASP A 416 -3.15 10.80 -7.18
C ASP A 416 -2.63 9.76 -8.19
N HIS A 417 -1.79 8.83 -7.78
CA HIS A 417 -1.27 7.70 -8.53
C HIS A 417 -0.69 6.65 -7.58
N GLY A 418 -0.31 5.50 -8.10
CA GLY A 418 0.49 4.53 -7.40
C GLY A 418 1.88 4.40 -8.01
N SER A 419 2.60 3.33 -7.65
CA SER A 419 3.92 2.98 -8.17
C SER A 419 4.05 1.49 -8.40
N VAL A 420 4.97 1.10 -9.27
CA VAL A 420 5.29 -0.29 -9.58
C VAL A 420 6.75 -0.59 -9.28
N ARG A 421 7.05 -1.80 -8.82
CA ARG A 421 8.42 -2.27 -8.64
C ARG A 421 8.99 -2.65 -10.00
N ILE A 422 10.00 -1.89 -10.45
CA ILE A 422 10.58 -2.03 -11.79
C ILE A 422 11.62 -3.16 -11.85
N ASP A 423 11.56 -3.98 -12.92
CA ASP A 423 12.45 -5.14 -13.07
C ASP A 423 13.01 -5.33 -14.52
N ARG A 424 12.51 -4.58 -15.53
CA ARG A 424 12.96 -4.72 -16.91
C ARG A 424 13.41 -3.39 -17.52
N PRO A 425 14.72 -3.23 -17.84
CA PRO A 425 15.22 -2.00 -18.45
C PRO A 425 14.93 -1.94 -19.95
N VAL A 426 14.34 -0.83 -20.40
CA VAL A 426 14.09 -0.48 -21.81
C VAL A 426 15.09 0.61 -22.21
N ARG A 427 15.85 0.36 -23.28
CA ARG A 427 16.83 1.32 -23.76
C ARG A 427 16.18 2.51 -24.43
N VAL A 428 16.62 3.71 -24.04
CA VAL A 428 16.21 4.98 -24.66
C VAL A 428 17.43 5.87 -24.85
N LYS A 429 17.48 6.57 -25.97
CA LYS A 429 18.40 7.68 -26.21
C LYS A 429 17.60 8.94 -26.48
N GLY A 430 18.17 10.09 -26.20
CA GLY A 430 17.59 11.39 -26.46
C GLY A 430 18.62 12.49 -26.25
N ASP A 431 18.24 13.72 -26.51
CA ASP A 431 19.07 14.89 -26.24
C ASP A 431 19.13 15.23 -24.73
N ARG A 432 19.76 16.36 -24.39
CA ARG A 432 19.93 16.77 -22.98
C ARG A 432 18.66 17.26 -22.31
N ASP A 433 17.64 17.56 -23.10
CA ASP A 433 16.40 18.21 -22.63
C ASP A 433 15.23 17.22 -22.45
N ILE A 434 15.52 15.91 -22.32
CA ILE A 434 14.48 14.90 -22.05
C ILE A 434 14.13 14.87 -20.56
N SER A 435 12.88 14.50 -20.27
CA SER A 435 12.41 14.33 -18.89
C SER A 435 13.24 13.29 -18.13
N VAL A 436 13.49 13.55 -16.85
CA VAL A 436 14.34 12.69 -16.00
C VAL A 436 13.62 11.45 -15.48
N ASN A 437 12.28 11.42 -15.49
CA ASN A 437 11.49 10.31 -14.96
C ASN A 437 11.84 8.97 -15.61
N LEU A 438 11.76 7.87 -14.85
CA LEU A 438 12.15 6.54 -15.30
C LEU A 438 11.05 5.79 -16.06
N ARG A 439 9.81 6.21 -15.94
CA ARG A 439 8.65 5.50 -16.48
C ARG A 439 8.01 6.21 -17.67
N TYR A 440 8.32 7.49 -17.89
CA TYR A 440 7.94 8.21 -19.12
C TYR A 440 9.09 9.10 -19.60
N LYS A 441 9.06 9.41 -20.88
CA LYS A 441 9.97 10.39 -21.48
C LYS A 441 9.21 11.34 -22.40
N GLN A 442 9.57 12.61 -22.33
CA GLN A 442 9.22 13.62 -23.30
C GLN A 442 10.52 14.24 -23.83
N GLY A 443 10.68 14.37 -25.12
CA GLY A 443 11.86 14.99 -25.70
C GLY A 443 11.87 14.94 -27.21
N ARG A 444 12.85 15.65 -27.80
CA ARG A 444 13.17 15.56 -29.21
C ARG A 444 14.10 14.38 -29.46
N LEU A 445 14.11 13.87 -30.67
CA LEU A 445 15.08 12.85 -31.12
C LEU A 445 15.16 11.63 -30.19
N LEU A 446 14.02 11.21 -29.63
CA LEU A 446 13.95 9.99 -28.86
C LEU A 446 14.17 8.78 -29.77
N ASP A 447 15.16 7.95 -29.43
CA ASP A 447 15.48 6.68 -30.11
C ASP A 447 15.15 5.53 -29.15
N TYR A 448 14.18 4.72 -29.50
CA TYR A 448 13.63 3.63 -28.71
C TYR A 448 13.00 2.58 -29.63
N ASN A 449 12.75 1.39 -29.10
CA ASN A 449 11.98 0.40 -29.82
C ASN A 449 10.47 0.65 -29.57
N ALA A 450 9.73 0.97 -30.60
CA ALA A 450 8.29 1.27 -30.52
C ALA A 450 7.41 0.11 -29.99
N LYS A 451 7.93 -1.12 -29.95
CA LYS A 451 7.20 -2.27 -29.41
C LYS A 451 7.28 -2.35 -27.88
N ASP A 452 8.24 -1.65 -27.28
CA ASP A 452 8.49 -1.69 -25.84
C ASP A 452 7.87 -0.49 -25.10
N VAL A 453 7.12 0.39 -25.79
CA VAL A 453 6.58 1.61 -25.21
C VAL A 453 5.21 1.97 -25.77
N PHE A 454 4.40 2.62 -25.00
CA PHE A 454 3.24 3.37 -25.51
C PHE A 454 3.70 4.72 -26.03
N GLU A 455 3.65 4.91 -27.34
CA GLU A 455 4.07 6.13 -28.03
C GLU A 455 2.89 7.05 -28.32
N VAL A 456 2.99 8.29 -27.87
CA VAL A 456 2.04 9.37 -28.23
C VAL A 456 2.79 10.45 -29.00
N LYS A 457 2.71 10.36 -30.34
CA LYS A 457 3.38 11.30 -31.26
C LYS A 457 2.84 12.72 -31.17
N ASP A 458 1.54 12.84 -30.94
CA ASP A 458 0.86 14.12 -30.77
C ASP A 458 0.30 14.25 -29.36
N PRO A 459 1.00 14.94 -28.46
CA PRO A 459 0.55 15.14 -27.07
C PRO A 459 -0.82 15.80 -26.92
N ALA A 460 -1.27 16.56 -27.93
CA ALA A 460 -2.60 17.17 -27.89
C ALA A 460 -3.73 16.13 -27.90
N ARG A 461 -3.51 14.93 -28.45
CA ARG A 461 -4.51 13.85 -28.45
C ARG A 461 -4.82 13.33 -27.04
N ILE A 462 -3.89 13.51 -26.12
CA ILE A 462 -4.04 13.14 -24.70
C ILE A 462 -3.97 14.34 -23.77
N PHE A 463 -4.19 15.54 -24.31
CA PHE A 463 -4.26 16.80 -23.58
C PHE A 463 -3.03 17.08 -22.69
N LEU A 464 -1.83 16.70 -23.16
CA LEU A 464 -0.57 17.03 -22.48
C LEU A 464 0.08 18.27 -23.08
N PRO A 465 0.83 19.05 -22.28
CA PRO A 465 1.61 20.20 -22.74
C PRO A 465 2.67 19.81 -23.78
N ARG A 466 2.92 20.70 -24.72
CA ARG A 466 3.95 20.51 -25.76
C ARG A 466 5.14 21.42 -25.47
N ARG A 467 6.29 20.86 -25.16
CA ARG A 467 7.54 21.64 -25.13
C ARG A 467 7.94 22.13 -26.52
N HIS A 468 7.81 21.26 -27.52
CA HIS A 468 8.13 21.54 -28.93
C HIS A 468 7.16 20.79 -29.84
N VAL A 469 7.00 21.27 -31.06
CA VAL A 469 6.08 20.70 -32.06
C VAL A 469 6.34 19.21 -32.34
N THR A 470 7.58 18.76 -32.17
CA THR A 470 8.06 17.39 -32.49
C THR A 470 8.46 16.57 -31.26
N SER A 471 7.96 16.90 -30.08
CA SER A 471 8.31 16.17 -28.84
C SER A 471 7.21 15.18 -28.48
N PRO A 472 7.34 13.88 -28.84
CA PRO A 472 6.42 12.84 -28.40
C PRO A 472 6.56 12.58 -26.92
N TYR A 473 5.53 11.94 -26.34
CA TYR A 473 5.63 11.24 -25.07
C TYR A 473 5.74 9.75 -25.34
N ILE A 474 6.57 9.09 -24.55
CA ILE A 474 6.62 7.63 -24.49
C ILE A 474 6.50 7.18 -23.04
N PHE A 475 5.77 6.09 -22.83
CA PHE A 475 5.47 5.52 -21.51
C PHE A 475 5.91 4.08 -21.44
N CYS A 476 6.49 3.67 -20.31
CA CYS A 476 6.78 2.27 -20.02
C CYS A 476 5.51 1.49 -19.69
N HIS A 477 5.51 0.22 -20.03
CA HIS A 477 4.50 -0.76 -19.65
C HIS A 477 4.91 -1.53 -18.38
N GLU A 478 3.95 -2.17 -17.75
CA GLU A 478 4.19 -3.17 -16.70
C GLU A 478 5.27 -2.71 -15.69
N ASN A 479 6.33 -3.51 -15.55
CA ASN A 479 7.46 -3.27 -14.65
C ASN A 479 8.69 -2.66 -15.36
N ASP A 480 8.52 -2.12 -16.56
CA ASP A 480 9.61 -1.57 -17.36
C ASP A 480 10.12 -0.24 -16.83
N PHE A 481 11.36 0.09 -17.14
CA PHE A 481 11.91 1.42 -16.90
C PHE A 481 12.92 1.83 -17.98
N PHE A 482 13.00 3.12 -18.26
CA PHE A 482 13.92 3.65 -19.23
C PHE A 482 15.36 3.70 -18.70
N ALA A 483 16.29 3.13 -19.46
CA ALA A 483 17.70 3.14 -19.16
C ALA A 483 18.52 3.71 -20.33
N TYR A 484 19.46 4.62 -20.01
CA TYR A 484 20.34 5.22 -20.99
C TYR A 484 21.51 4.28 -21.35
N PRO A 485 22.00 4.31 -22.61
CA PRO A 485 23.12 3.47 -23.03
C PRO A 485 24.42 3.79 -22.30
N ASN A 486 24.62 5.06 -21.90
CA ASN A 486 25.81 5.48 -21.17
C ASN A 486 25.77 4.95 -19.74
N ASN A 487 26.82 4.25 -19.30
CA ASN A 487 26.91 3.58 -18.00
C ASN A 487 25.72 2.64 -17.74
N TYR A 488 25.22 1.97 -18.79
CA TYR A 488 23.98 1.19 -18.76
C TYR A 488 23.90 0.21 -17.59
N ASN A 489 24.95 -0.59 -17.36
CA ASN A 489 24.93 -1.61 -16.31
C ASN A 489 24.89 -1.01 -14.90
N GLU A 490 25.57 0.13 -14.69
CA GLU A 490 25.54 0.84 -13.42
C GLU A 490 24.18 1.47 -13.17
N TYR A 491 23.64 2.12 -14.19
CA TYR A 491 22.31 2.73 -14.15
C TYR A 491 21.22 1.69 -13.88
N VAL A 492 21.24 0.56 -14.59
CA VAL A 492 20.30 -0.55 -14.38
C VAL A 492 20.42 -1.12 -12.96
N ARG A 493 21.63 -1.36 -12.47
CA ARG A 493 21.84 -1.87 -11.10
C ARG A 493 21.31 -0.91 -10.03
N TYR A 494 21.44 0.39 -10.25
CA TYR A 494 21.01 1.40 -9.28
C TYR A 494 19.48 1.45 -9.15
N TYR A 495 18.77 1.38 -10.28
CA TYR A 495 17.31 1.52 -10.29
C TYR A 495 16.54 0.20 -10.24
N MET A 496 17.17 -0.93 -10.54
CA MET A 496 16.54 -2.26 -10.49
C MET A 496 15.88 -2.47 -9.12
N ASP A 497 14.68 -3.04 -9.14
CA ASP A 497 13.89 -3.37 -7.95
C ASP A 497 13.42 -2.16 -7.12
N THR A 498 13.53 -0.92 -7.62
CA THR A 498 12.96 0.26 -6.96
C THR A 498 11.48 0.45 -7.33
N PHE A 499 10.73 1.20 -6.50
CA PHE A 499 9.37 1.60 -6.81
C PHE A 499 9.36 2.90 -7.60
N GLN A 500 8.77 2.88 -8.78
CA GLN A 500 8.73 4.00 -9.70
C GLN A 500 7.32 4.20 -10.25
N HIS A 501 7.04 5.41 -10.76
CA HIS A 501 5.74 5.80 -11.28
C HIS A 501 5.91 6.71 -12.52
N GLY A 502 4.86 6.84 -13.31
CA GLY A 502 4.83 7.67 -14.52
C GLY A 502 4.44 6.93 -15.79
N GLY A 503 4.36 5.58 -15.74
CA GLY A 503 4.01 4.72 -16.87
C GLY A 503 2.61 4.10 -16.74
N ILE A 504 2.45 2.92 -17.34
CA ILE A 504 1.19 2.17 -17.36
C ILE A 504 1.40 0.85 -16.64
N SER A 505 0.70 0.68 -15.53
CA SER A 505 0.51 -0.57 -14.80
C SER A 505 -0.79 -0.48 -14.01
N MET A 506 -1.35 -1.61 -13.59
CA MET A 506 -2.53 -1.59 -12.73
C MET A 506 -2.24 -0.85 -11.41
N GLU A 507 -1.05 -1.02 -10.86
CA GLU A 507 -0.60 -0.39 -9.62
C GLU A 507 -0.51 1.14 -9.72
N GLU A 508 -0.13 1.67 -10.89
CA GLU A 508 -0.02 3.12 -11.13
C GLU A 508 -1.36 3.73 -11.54
N CYS A 509 -2.12 3.01 -12.36
CA CYS A 509 -3.30 3.55 -13.05
C CYS A 509 -4.61 3.35 -12.30
N LEU A 510 -4.73 2.33 -11.43
CA LEU A 510 -5.95 2.02 -10.68
C LEU A 510 -5.79 2.48 -9.23
N ALA A 511 -6.16 3.74 -8.99
CA ALA A 511 -5.95 4.44 -7.72
C ALA A 511 -7.16 4.30 -6.78
N PRO A 512 -6.95 4.04 -5.46
CA PRO A 512 -8.03 3.88 -4.50
C PRO A 512 -8.82 5.18 -4.28
N TYR A 513 -10.13 5.03 -4.14
CA TYR A 513 -11.07 6.05 -3.72
C TYR A 513 -12.05 5.46 -2.71
N VAL A 514 -11.86 5.80 -1.44
CA VAL A 514 -12.55 5.18 -0.33
C VAL A 514 -13.38 6.23 0.41
N ILE A 515 -14.66 5.94 0.65
CA ILE A 515 -15.53 6.78 1.47
C ILE A 515 -15.79 6.07 2.78
N MET A 516 -15.58 6.78 3.88
CA MET A 516 -15.72 6.29 5.24
C MET A 516 -16.62 7.22 6.05
N ARG A 517 -17.40 6.61 6.96
CA ARG A 517 -18.25 7.32 7.93
C ARG A 517 -17.83 6.93 9.35
N SER A 518 -17.94 7.86 10.29
CA SER A 518 -17.84 7.55 11.71
C SER A 518 -18.87 6.50 12.10
N ARG A 519 -18.51 5.61 13.02
CA ARG A 519 -19.41 4.54 13.51
C ARG A 519 -20.43 5.06 14.49
#